data_004de4d719ff652f8985aa9863a1103a
#
_entry.id   004de4d719ff652f8985aa9863a1103a
#
_cell.length_a   1.000
_cell.length_b   1.000
_cell.length_c   1.000
_cell.angle_alpha   90.00
_cell.angle_beta   90.00
_cell.angle_gamma   90.00
#
_symmetry.space_group_name_H-M   'P 1'
#
loop_
_entity.id
_entity.type
_entity.pdbx_description
1 polymer ?
#
loop_
_entity_poly.entity_id
_entity_poly.type
_entity_poly.pdbx_seq_one_letter_code
_entity_poly.pdbx_strand_id
1 'polypeptide(L)'
;ALPLDAGRGSTPGCERHRVRQLLIVGQVAMALVLLVGCGLMLRSIVRMYAVDPGLRIEGLLTAGVSLGAQQERAGAVTFYHRVLDEVAGLPGVASVGAANILPLEASGMDGSSIRIESRPRSENEILTARYKAVTAGYFETVGMPLLEGRAPVRTDSEQGRPVIWVNETFVRQFLNSRTIGERVRIEGKTLEIVGVVGDVREFGLREDVQPTGYLPLS
;
A
#
# COMPACT_ATOMS: atom_id res chain seq x y z
N ALA A 1 30.86 60.16 69.74
CA ALA A 1 31.08 58.79 69.33
C ALA A 1 29.83 58.28 68.57
N LEU A 2 29.91 58.16 67.24
CA LEU A 2 28.88 57.58 66.35
C LEU A 2 29.39 56.22 65.92
N PRO A 3 28.63 55.11 66.00
CA PRO A 3 28.99 53.88 65.41
C PRO A 3 28.53 53.85 63.96
N LEU A 4 29.47 53.61 63.06
CA LEU A 4 29.24 53.32 61.65
C LEU A 4 28.75 51.85 61.57
N ASP A 5 27.47 51.70 61.30
CA ASP A 5 26.87 50.45 60.97
C ASP A 5 27.23 50.00 59.51
N ALA A 6 28.09 49.03 59.46
CA ALA A 6 28.50 48.43 58.17
C ALA A 6 27.42 47.53 57.64
N GLY A 7 26.51 48.09 56.83
CA GLY A 7 25.52 47.34 56.13
C GLY A 7 26.16 46.30 55.20
N ARG A 8 25.98 45.02 55.56
CA ARG A 8 26.26 43.86 54.69
C ARG A 8 25.37 43.93 53.47
N GLY A 9 25.91 44.47 52.37
CA GLY A 9 25.32 44.39 51.07
C GLY A 9 25.33 42.92 50.60
N SER A 10 24.23 42.23 50.79
CA SER A 10 23.97 40.95 50.12
C SER A 10 23.95 41.22 48.62
N THR A 11 24.87 40.62 47.92
CA THR A 11 25.10 40.75 46.46
C THR A 11 23.95 40.12 45.67
N PRO A 12 22.95 40.87 45.14
CA PRO A 12 21.85 40.31 44.36
C PRO A 12 22.30 39.87 42.92
N GLY A 13 23.59 40.08 42.62
CA GLY A 13 24.12 39.85 41.26
C GLY A 13 24.37 38.37 40.93
N CYS A 14 24.73 37.55 41.91
CA CYS A 14 25.17 36.20 41.67
C CYS A 14 24.02 35.23 41.36
N GLU A 15 22.89 35.37 42.01
CA GLU A 15 21.67 34.56 41.76
C GLU A 15 21.04 34.91 40.40
N ARG A 16 20.96 36.18 40.06
CA ARG A 16 20.43 36.65 38.79
C ARG A 16 21.29 36.18 37.60
N HIS A 17 22.60 36.07 37.81
CA HIS A 17 23.52 35.55 36.79
C HIS A 17 23.37 34.06 36.56
N ARG A 18 23.16 33.26 37.61
CA ARG A 18 22.89 31.83 37.53
C ARG A 18 21.58 31.51 36.82
N VAL A 19 20.50 32.22 37.14
CA VAL A 19 19.21 32.08 36.48
C VAL A 19 19.31 32.39 35.00
N ARG A 20 20.01 33.47 34.63
CA ARG A 20 20.24 33.81 33.22
C ARG A 20 21.05 32.74 32.46
N GLN A 21 22.09 32.19 33.09
CA GLN A 21 22.88 31.10 32.53
C GLN A 21 22.04 29.83 32.35
N LEU A 22 21.21 29.47 33.31
CA LEU A 22 20.31 28.30 33.20
C LEU A 22 19.28 28.48 32.08
N LEU A 23 18.74 29.69 31.91
CA LEU A 23 17.81 29.97 30.82
C LEU A 23 18.50 29.86 29.45
N ILE A 24 19.72 30.35 29.30
CA ILE A 24 20.49 30.24 28.05
C ILE A 24 20.80 28.78 27.75
N VAL A 25 21.27 28.02 28.77
CA VAL A 25 21.55 26.58 28.60
C VAL A 25 20.28 25.82 28.20
N GLY A 26 19.16 26.09 28.88
CA GLY A 26 17.86 25.49 28.57
C GLY A 26 17.39 25.80 27.15
N GLN A 27 17.56 27.07 26.73
CA GLN A 27 17.20 27.49 25.36
C GLN A 27 18.06 26.79 24.29
N VAL A 28 19.38 26.69 24.53
CA VAL A 28 20.30 26.00 23.60
C VAL A 28 20.00 24.50 23.56
N ALA A 29 19.77 23.87 24.74
CA ALA A 29 19.41 22.47 24.81
C ALA A 29 18.11 22.17 24.05
N MET A 30 17.07 23.00 24.22
CA MET A 30 15.80 22.86 23.50
C MET A 30 15.98 23.05 21.99
N ALA A 31 16.78 24.04 21.58
CA ALA A 31 17.09 24.27 20.16
C ALA A 31 17.78 23.05 19.53
N LEU A 32 18.73 22.43 20.23
CA LEU A 32 19.40 21.21 19.77
C LEU A 32 18.45 20.04 19.64
N VAL A 33 17.56 19.82 20.64
CA VAL A 33 16.56 18.74 20.57
C VAL A 33 15.64 18.92 19.38
N LEU A 34 15.15 20.15 19.14
CA LEU A 34 14.31 20.46 17.99
C LEU A 34 15.05 20.28 16.66
N LEU A 35 16.32 20.67 16.59
CA LEU A 35 17.14 20.51 15.37
C LEU A 35 17.37 19.03 15.06
N VAL A 36 17.69 18.20 16.05
CA VAL A 36 17.84 16.76 15.89
C VAL A 36 16.52 16.13 15.46
N GLY A 37 15.40 16.49 16.13
CA GLY A 37 14.07 16.01 15.79
C GLY A 37 13.67 16.36 14.35
N CYS A 38 13.91 17.59 13.93
CA CYS A 38 13.67 18.04 12.57
C CYS A 38 14.53 17.28 11.55
N GLY A 39 15.82 17.09 11.84
CA GLY A 39 16.73 16.30 11.01
C GLY A 39 16.29 14.84 10.83
N LEU A 40 15.81 14.20 11.90
CA LEU A 40 15.27 12.84 11.84
C LEU A 40 13.97 12.77 11.02
N MET A 41 13.07 13.75 11.17
CA MET A 41 11.86 13.85 10.36
C MET A 41 12.19 14.01 8.88
N LEU A 42 13.08 14.93 8.55
CA LEU A 42 13.51 15.15 7.16
C LEU A 42 14.12 13.89 6.55
N ARG A 43 14.99 13.21 7.30
CA ARG A 43 15.58 11.93 6.87
C ARG A 43 14.51 10.85 6.67
N SER A 44 13.48 10.80 7.50
CA SER A 44 12.38 9.85 7.38
C SER A 44 11.57 10.12 6.09
N ILE A 45 11.29 11.39 5.80
CA ILE A 45 10.57 11.81 4.59
C ILE A 45 11.38 11.44 3.33
N VAL A 46 12.67 11.79 3.28
CA VAL A 46 13.53 11.47 2.13
C VAL A 46 13.60 9.97 1.90
N ARG A 47 13.70 9.16 2.95
CA ARG A 47 13.67 7.71 2.82
C ARG A 47 12.34 7.18 2.28
N MET A 48 11.23 7.79 2.66
CA MET A 48 9.91 7.40 2.19
C MET A 48 9.74 7.68 0.69
N TYR A 49 10.26 8.82 0.20
CA TYR A 49 10.27 9.13 -1.24
C TYR A 49 11.20 8.25 -2.07
N ALA A 50 12.20 7.64 -1.45
CA ALA A 50 13.15 6.75 -2.14
C ALA A 50 12.64 5.30 -2.26
N VAL A 51 11.50 4.97 -1.66
CA VAL A 51 10.91 3.63 -1.75
C VAL A 51 10.13 3.51 -3.06
N ASP A 52 10.50 2.54 -3.88
CA ASP A 52 9.74 2.19 -5.07
C ASP A 52 8.41 1.52 -4.65
N PRO A 53 7.25 2.10 -4.97
CA PRO A 53 5.96 1.50 -4.67
C PRO A 53 5.64 0.30 -5.56
N GLY A 54 6.42 0.02 -6.60
CA GLY A 54 6.18 -1.05 -7.57
C GLY A 54 5.13 -0.71 -8.63
N LEU A 55 4.75 0.57 -8.74
CA LEU A 55 3.78 1.06 -9.70
C LEU A 55 4.19 2.41 -10.28
N ARG A 56 3.71 2.70 -11.50
CA ARG A 56 3.95 3.99 -12.14
C ARG A 56 2.96 5.03 -11.63
N ILE A 57 3.47 6.04 -10.93
CA ILE A 57 2.66 7.14 -10.40
C ILE A 57 2.50 8.26 -11.44
N GLU A 58 3.52 8.46 -12.27
CA GLU A 58 3.55 9.54 -13.25
C GLU A 58 2.52 9.32 -14.37
N GLY A 59 1.68 10.33 -14.58
CA GLY A 59 0.63 10.29 -15.59
C GLY A 59 -0.58 9.42 -15.22
N LEU A 60 -0.67 8.91 -13.99
CA LEU A 60 -1.81 8.14 -13.51
C LEU A 60 -2.86 9.08 -12.88
N LEU A 61 -4.07 9.02 -13.41
CA LEU A 61 -5.25 9.68 -12.82
C LEU A 61 -6.16 8.62 -12.20
N THR A 62 -6.58 8.83 -10.97
CA THR A 62 -7.50 7.94 -10.26
C THR A 62 -8.82 8.65 -9.94
N ALA A 63 -9.92 7.93 -10.07
CA ALA A 63 -11.25 8.42 -9.71
C ALA A 63 -12.05 7.29 -9.04
N GLY A 64 -12.77 7.61 -7.98
CA GLY A 64 -13.68 6.68 -7.32
C GLY A 64 -15.07 6.77 -7.95
N VAL A 65 -15.63 5.62 -8.35
CA VAL A 65 -17.00 5.52 -8.84
C VAL A 65 -17.77 4.60 -7.89
N SER A 66 -18.77 5.15 -7.20
CA SER A 66 -19.66 4.40 -6.32
C SER A 66 -21.03 4.29 -6.94
N LEU A 67 -21.49 3.07 -7.12
CA LEU A 67 -22.90 2.81 -7.45
C LEU A 67 -23.72 2.75 -6.17
N GLY A 68 -24.85 3.47 -6.15
CA GLY A 68 -25.77 3.41 -5.02
C GLY A 68 -26.25 1.97 -4.76
N ALA A 69 -26.62 1.67 -3.51
CA ALA A 69 -26.92 0.33 -2.99
C ALA A 69 -28.06 -0.45 -3.71
N GLN A 70 -28.73 0.16 -4.68
CA GLN A 70 -29.88 -0.42 -5.40
C GLN A 70 -29.53 -1.03 -6.76
N GLN A 71 -28.26 -0.98 -7.19
CA GLN A 71 -27.90 -1.53 -8.49
C GLN A 71 -27.58 -3.02 -8.34
N GLU A 72 -28.32 -3.88 -9.04
CA GLU A 72 -28.00 -5.31 -9.10
C GLU A 72 -26.59 -5.55 -9.67
N ARG A 73 -25.88 -6.55 -9.14
CA ARG A 73 -24.48 -6.85 -9.52
C ARG A 73 -24.25 -6.95 -11.03
N ALA A 74 -25.18 -7.57 -11.77
CA ALA A 74 -25.10 -7.70 -13.21
C ALA A 74 -25.15 -6.35 -13.95
N GLY A 75 -25.96 -5.40 -13.47
CA GLY A 75 -25.98 -4.03 -14.00
C GLY A 75 -24.73 -3.23 -13.68
N ALA A 76 -24.13 -3.47 -12.53
CA ALA A 76 -22.89 -2.81 -12.11
C ALA A 76 -21.70 -3.15 -13.02
N VAL A 77 -21.50 -4.42 -13.35
CA VAL A 77 -20.42 -4.87 -14.25
C VAL A 77 -20.56 -4.21 -15.62
N THR A 78 -21.74 -4.23 -16.21
CA THR A 78 -22.01 -3.57 -17.51
C THR A 78 -21.75 -2.07 -17.45
N PHE A 79 -22.14 -1.42 -16.37
CA PHE A 79 -21.89 -0.01 -16.16
C PHE A 79 -20.39 0.30 -16.11
N TYR A 80 -19.61 -0.44 -15.30
CA TYR A 80 -18.17 -0.22 -15.21
C TYR A 80 -17.46 -0.46 -16.55
N HIS A 81 -17.86 -1.49 -17.32
CA HIS A 81 -17.30 -1.71 -18.66
C HIS A 81 -17.58 -0.55 -19.60
N ARG A 82 -18.81 0.00 -19.58
CA ARG A 82 -19.16 1.19 -20.39
C ARG A 82 -18.31 2.40 -20.01
N VAL A 83 -18.17 2.68 -18.69
CA VAL A 83 -17.32 3.78 -18.23
C VAL A 83 -15.88 3.62 -18.69
N LEU A 84 -15.33 2.41 -18.60
CA LEU A 84 -13.97 2.15 -19.06
C LEU A 84 -13.83 2.34 -20.57
N ASP A 85 -14.82 1.94 -21.38
CA ASP A 85 -14.82 2.13 -22.84
C ASP A 85 -14.90 3.61 -23.22
N GLU A 86 -15.75 4.38 -22.55
CA GLU A 86 -15.87 5.82 -22.78
C GLU A 86 -14.58 6.56 -22.39
N VAL A 87 -13.98 6.22 -21.25
CA VAL A 87 -12.71 6.83 -20.81
C VAL A 87 -11.56 6.45 -21.73
N ALA A 88 -11.49 5.19 -22.19
CA ALA A 88 -10.46 4.74 -23.12
C ALA A 88 -10.53 5.47 -24.49
N GLY A 89 -11.72 5.98 -24.87
CA GLY A 89 -11.91 6.78 -26.09
C GLY A 89 -11.49 8.23 -25.98
N LEU A 90 -11.13 8.73 -24.80
CA LEU A 90 -10.75 10.14 -24.60
C LEU A 90 -9.35 10.42 -25.14
N PRO A 91 -9.14 11.58 -25.80
CA PRO A 91 -7.82 11.98 -26.27
C PRO A 91 -6.81 12.10 -25.11
N GLY A 92 -5.64 11.48 -25.28
CA GLY A 92 -4.56 11.52 -24.28
C GLY A 92 -4.60 10.38 -23.25
N VAL A 93 -5.63 9.54 -23.27
CA VAL A 93 -5.68 8.33 -22.45
C VAL A 93 -4.92 7.20 -23.16
N ALA A 94 -3.86 6.69 -22.54
CA ALA A 94 -3.05 5.59 -23.08
C ALA A 94 -3.59 4.22 -22.69
N SER A 95 -4.06 4.06 -21.46
CA SER A 95 -4.64 2.82 -20.94
C SER A 95 -5.63 3.14 -19.83
N VAL A 96 -6.54 2.20 -19.60
CA VAL A 96 -7.62 2.33 -18.60
C VAL A 96 -7.79 1.00 -17.88
N GLY A 97 -7.99 1.06 -16.56
CA GLY A 97 -8.27 -0.10 -15.75
C GLY A 97 -9.00 0.28 -14.47
N ALA A 98 -9.71 -0.67 -13.90
CA ALA A 98 -10.38 -0.48 -12.61
C ALA A 98 -10.03 -1.59 -11.62
N ALA A 99 -10.10 -1.26 -10.35
CA ALA A 99 -10.00 -2.20 -9.26
C ALA A 99 -11.01 -1.83 -8.16
N ASN A 100 -11.40 -2.79 -7.35
CA ASN A 100 -12.29 -2.53 -6.22
C ASN A 100 -11.61 -1.73 -5.10
N ILE A 101 -10.28 -1.76 -5.03
CA ILE A 101 -9.45 -1.05 -4.05
C ILE A 101 -8.21 -0.53 -4.76
N LEU A 102 -7.83 0.72 -4.53
CA LEU A 102 -6.60 1.29 -5.08
C LEU A 102 -5.37 0.83 -4.28
N PRO A 103 -4.19 0.75 -4.92
CA PRO A 103 -2.94 0.59 -4.19
C PRO A 103 -2.76 1.72 -3.16
N LEU A 104 -2.11 1.44 -2.04
CA LEU A 104 -1.90 2.33 -0.90
C LEU A 104 -3.16 2.69 -0.09
N GLU A 105 -4.36 2.30 -0.53
CA GLU A 105 -5.63 2.43 0.21
C GLU A 105 -6.13 1.10 0.80
N ALA A 106 -5.25 0.13 0.92
CA ALA A 106 -5.62 -1.25 1.21
C ALA A 106 -6.15 -1.54 2.63
N SER A 107 -6.54 -0.53 3.40
CA SER A 107 -7.19 -0.71 4.71
C SER A 107 -8.49 -1.52 4.65
N GLY A 108 -9.07 -1.74 3.46
CA GLY A 108 -10.25 -2.56 3.20
C GLY A 108 -9.97 -3.84 2.41
N MET A 109 -8.71 -4.22 2.19
CA MET A 109 -8.38 -5.40 1.42
C MET A 109 -8.59 -6.67 2.23
N ASP A 110 -9.51 -7.52 1.79
CA ASP A 110 -9.81 -8.77 2.45
C ASP A 110 -8.64 -9.74 2.36
N GLY A 111 -8.36 -10.43 3.49
CA GLY A 111 -7.46 -11.55 3.55
C GLY A 111 -8.25 -12.82 3.76
N SER A 112 -8.00 -13.83 2.95
CA SER A 112 -8.65 -15.12 3.11
C SER A 112 -7.64 -16.23 3.24
N SER A 113 -8.05 -17.30 3.92
CA SER A 113 -7.26 -18.52 3.93
C SER A 113 -7.29 -19.15 2.55
N ILE A 114 -6.10 -19.50 2.07
CA ILE A 114 -5.92 -20.13 0.77
C ILE A 114 -5.45 -21.58 0.94
N ARG A 115 -5.73 -22.38 -0.06
CA ARG A 115 -5.17 -23.73 -0.18
C ARG A 115 -4.64 -23.93 -1.59
N ILE A 116 -3.43 -24.45 -1.68
CA ILE A 116 -2.78 -24.82 -2.94
C ILE A 116 -2.97 -26.32 -3.12
N GLU A 117 -3.49 -26.75 -4.28
CA GLU A 117 -3.82 -28.17 -4.49
C GLU A 117 -2.60 -29.08 -4.51
N SER A 118 -1.47 -28.61 -5.03
CA SER A 118 -0.22 -29.39 -5.08
C SER A 118 0.54 -29.45 -3.76
N ARG A 119 0.19 -28.60 -2.78
CA ARG A 119 0.89 -28.56 -1.48
C ARG A 119 0.27 -29.53 -0.50
N PRO A 120 1.08 -30.44 0.12
CA PRO A 120 0.60 -31.33 1.15
C PRO A 120 -0.06 -30.56 2.29
N ARG A 121 -1.19 -31.08 2.79
CA ARG A 121 -1.90 -30.48 3.93
C ARG A 121 -1.05 -30.63 5.19
N SER A 122 -0.59 -29.52 5.75
CA SER A 122 -0.12 -29.46 7.14
C SER A 122 -1.30 -29.06 8.04
N GLU A 123 -1.60 -29.83 9.07
CA GLU A 123 -2.80 -29.60 9.91
C GLU A 123 -2.78 -28.26 10.65
N ASN A 124 -1.61 -27.65 10.82
CA ASN A 124 -1.42 -26.42 11.58
C ASN A 124 -1.02 -25.20 10.72
N GLU A 125 -0.95 -25.34 9.40
CA GLU A 125 -0.52 -24.22 8.53
C GLU A 125 -1.74 -23.59 7.84
N ILE A 126 -2.08 -22.37 8.24
CA ILE A 126 -3.07 -21.52 7.55
C ILE A 126 -2.31 -20.57 6.65
N LEU A 127 -2.36 -20.82 5.34
CA LEU A 127 -1.86 -19.89 4.36
C LEU A 127 -2.87 -18.76 4.20
N THR A 128 -2.43 -17.51 4.31
CA THR A 128 -3.30 -16.36 4.14
C THR A 128 -2.74 -15.48 3.01
N ALA A 129 -3.59 -15.15 2.05
CA ALA A 129 -3.28 -14.20 0.99
C ALA A 129 -4.33 -13.11 0.94
N ARG A 130 -3.95 -11.93 0.45
CA ARG A 130 -4.85 -10.83 0.14
C ARG A 130 -5.36 -11.00 -1.28
N TYR A 131 -6.54 -10.46 -1.57
CA TYR A 131 -7.05 -10.46 -2.94
C TYR A 131 -7.84 -9.20 -3.25
N LYS A 132 -7.83 -8.82 -4.52
CA LYS A 132 -8.63 -7.72 -5.06
C LYS A 132 -9.12 -8.05 -6.46
N ALA A 133 -10.25 -7.44 -6.82
CA ALA A 133 -10.81 -7.58 -8.15
C ALA A 133 -10.25 -6.49 -9.07
N VAL A 134 -9.86 -6.89 -10.30
CA VAL A 134 -9.27 -6.01 -11.30
C VAL A 134 -9.90 -6.25 -12.67
N THR A 135 -9.89 -5.23 -13.52
CA THR A 135 -10.34 -5.34 -14.92
C THR A 135 -9.20 -5.63 -15.88
N ALA A 136 -9.51 -5.99 -17.10
CA ALA A 136 -8.56 -5.96 -18.20
C ALA A 136 -7.92 -4.56 -18.33
N GLY A 137 -6.60 -4.51 -18.60
CA GLY A 137 -5.84 -3.25 -18.68
C GLY A 137 -5.35 -2.70 -17.34
N TYR A 138 -5.82 -3.22 -16.18
CA TYR A 138 -5.42 -2.70 -14.87
C TYR A 138 -3.90 -2.73 -14.67
N PHE A 139 -3.25 -3.86 -14.90
CA PHE A 139 -1.79 -4.00 -14.71
C PHE A 139 -0.99 -3.05 -15.59
N GLU A 140 -1.41 -2.89 -16.84
CA GLU A 140 -0.80 -1.94 -17.77
C GLU A 140 -0.96 -0.49 -17.30
N THR A 141 -2.18 -0.15 -16.85
CA THR A 141 -2.51 1.22 -16.40
C THR A 141 -1.70 1.62 -15.18
N VAL A 142 -1.57 0.75 -14.18
CA VAL A 142 -0.76 1.03 -12.99
C VAL A 142 0.74 0.78 -13.20
N GLY A 143 1.14 0.28 -14.38
CA GLY A 143 2.53 -0.01 -14.71
C GLY A 143 3.11 -1.23 -13.99
N MET A 144 2.25 -2.15 -13.54
CA MET A 144 2.66 -3.40 -12.91
C MET A 144 3.14 -4.39 -13.96
N PRO A 145 4.41 -4.86 -13.93
CA PRO A 145 4.93 -5.77 -14.95
C PRO A 145 4.29 -7.14 -14.83
N LEU A 146 3.89 -7.70 -15.97
CA LEU A 146 3.56 -9.11 -16.11
C LEU A 146 4.87 -9.89 -16.27
N LEU A 147 5.18 -10.75 -15.28
CA LEU A 147 6.44 -11.51 -15.24
C LEU A 147 6.31 -12.85 -15.93
N GLU A 148 5.15 -13.51 -15.81
CA GLU A 148 4.88 -14.82 -16.39
C GLU A 148 3.40 -14.96 -16.73
N GLY A 149 3.07 -15.75 -17.76
CA GLY A 149 1.70 -16.05 -18.16
C GLY A 149 1.07 -14.97 -19.05
N ARG A 150 -0.21 -14.66 -18.82
CA ARG A 150 -0.98 -13.71 -19.64
C ARG A 150 -1.66 -12.64 -18.80
N ALA A 151 -1.91 -11.49 -19.41
CA ALA A 151 -2.69 -10.41 -18.80
C ALA A 151 -4.20 -10.76 -18.72
N PRO A 152 -4.98 -10.07 -17.85
CA PRO A 152 -6.42 -10.18 -17.81
C PRO A 152 -7.06 -9.74 -19.11
N VAL A 153 -8.09 -10.50 -19.53
CA VAL A 153 -8.92 -10.15 -20.69
C VAL A 153 -10.40 -10.04 -20.26
N ARG A 154 -11.20 -9.31 -21.02
CA ARG A 154 -12.62 -9.08 -20.67
C ARG A 154 -13.47 -10.35 -20.51
N THR A 155 -13.05 -11.43 -21.17
CA THR A 155 -13.73 -12.73 -21.07
C THR A 155 -13.38 -13.53 -19.83
N ASP A 156 -12.40 -13.07 -19.04
CA ASP A 156 -12.10 -13.67 -17.72
C ASP A 156 -13.13 -13.19 -16.72
N SER A 157 -14.24 -13.93 -16.58
CA SER A 157 -15.32 -13.62 -15.64
C SER A 157 -15.56 -14.78 -14.67
N GLU A 158 -16.28 -14.51 -13.58
CA GLU A 158 -16.68 -15.57 -12.61
C GLU A 158 -17.55 -16.66 -13.25
N GLN A 159 -18.28 -16.35 -14.31
CA GLN A 159 -19.11 -17.27 -15.06
C GLN A 159 -18.32 -18.09 -16.07
N GLY A 160 -17.13 -17.66 -16.45
CA GLY A 160 -16.21 -18.36 -17.30
C GLY A 160 -15.25 -19.28 -16.53
N ARG A 161 -14.04 -19.44 -17.05
CA ARG A 161 -12.99 -20.21 -16.36
C ARG A 161 -12.47 -19.41 -15.17
N PRO A 162 -12.59 -19.89 -13.93
CA PRO A 162 -12.15 -19.16 -12.77
C PRO A 162 -10.62 -19.09 -12.75
N VAL A 163 -10.08 -17.89 -12.88
CA VAL A 163 -8.64 -17.63 -13.00
C VAL A 163 -8.19 -16.60 -11.97
N ILE A 164 -6.90 -16.63 -11.64
CA ILE A 164 -6.26 -15.69 -10.72
C ILE A 164 -4.86 -15.34 -11.22
N TRP A 165 -4.47 -14.09 -11.04
CA TRP A 165 -3.08 -13.63 -11.13
C TRP A 165 -2.54 -13.50 -9.72
N VAL A 166 -1.25 -13.74 -9.54
CA VAL A 166 -0.60 -13.66 -8.23
C VAL A 166 0.65 -12.79 -8.32
N ASN A 167 1.02 -12.14 -7.23
CA ASN A 167 2.27 -11.39 -7.19
C ASN A 167 3.49 -12.30 -6.96
N GLU A 168 4.68 -11.76 -7.19
CA GLU A 168 5.94 -12.48 -7.00
C GLU A 168 6.12 -12.97 -5.56
N THR A 169 5.71 -12.17 -4.57
CA THR A 169 5.73 -12.55 -3.16
C THR A 169 4.85 -13.78 -2.87
N PHE A 170 3.68 -13.89 -3.51
CA PHE A 170 2.83 -15.07 -3.40
C PHE A 170 3.56 -16.32 -3.89
N VAL A 171 4.20 -16.23 -5.07
CA VAL A 171 4.97 -17.34 -5.64
C VAL A 171 6.10 -17.74 -4.70
N ARG A 172 6.88 -16.80 -4.25
CA ARG A 172 8.05 -17.03 -3.37
C ARG A 172 7.66 -17.66 -2.05
N GLN A 173 6.50 -17.31 -1.47
CA GLN A 173 6.10 -17.83 -0.17
C GLN A 173 5.34 -19.16 -0.24
N PHE A 174 4.58 -19.37 -1.29
CA PHE A 174 3.61 -20.46 -1.32
C PHE A 174 3.88 -21.53 -2.38
N LEU A 175 4.61 -21.19 -3.46
CA LEU A 175 4.84 -22.11 -4.58
C LEU A 175 6.31 -22.49 -4.67
N ASN A 176 6.59 -23.78 -4.93
CA ASN A 176 7.97 -24.27 -4.91
C ASN A 176 8.63 -24.36 -6.29
N SER A 177 7.90 -24.65 -7.37
CA SER A 177 8.53 -24.88 -8.69
C SER A 177 7.62 -24.68 -9.91
N ARG A 178 6.32 -24.76 -9.75
CA ARG A 178 5.37 -24.56 -10.85
C ARG A 178 4.37 -23.49 -10.46
N THR A 179 4.20 -22.48 -11.29
CA THR A 179 3.32 -21.35 -10.99
C THR A 179 2.09 -21.35 -11.91
N ILE A 180 2.31 -21.29 -13.22
CA ILE A 180 1.20 -21.23 -14.18
C ILE A 180 0.51 -22.60 -14.28
N GLY A 181 -0.83 -22.59 -14.23
CA GLY A 181 -1.67 -23.79 -14.22
C GLY A 181 -1.82 -24.43 -12.85
N GLU A 182 -1.17 -23.90 -11.80
CA GLU A 182 -1.41 -24.33 -10.42
C GLU A 182 -2.81 -23.89 -9.96
N ARG A 183 -3.42 -24.69 -9.09
CA ARG A 183 -4.76 -24.44 -8.59
C ARG A 183 -4.75 -24.01 -7.14
N VAL A 184 -5.40 -22.88 -6.90
CA VAL A 184 -5.56 -22.29 -5.57
C VAL A 184 -7.04 -22.27 -5.22
N ARG A 185 -7.37 -22.73 -4.02
CA ARG A 185 -8.73 -22.64 -3.48
C ARG A 185 -8.83 -21.46 -2.53
N ILE A 186 -9.76 -20.55 -2.83
CA ILE A 186 -10.08 -19.36 -2.03
C ILE A 186 -11.59 -19.38 -1.78
N GLU A 187 -12.04 -19.31 -0.53
CA GLU A 187 -13.46 -19.27 -0.16
C GLU A 187 -14.32 -20.38 -0.82
N GLY A 188 -13.74 -21.57 -0.94
CA GLY A 188 -14.43 -22.72 -1.55
C GLY A 188 -14.39 -22.75 -3.08
N LYS A 189 -13.96 -21.70 -3.77
CA LYS A 189 -13.79 -21.67 -5.22
C LYS A 189 -12.36 -22.08 -5.59
N THR A 190 -12.21 -22.96 -6.57
CA THR A 190 -10.91 -23.35 -7.13
C THR A 190 -10.60 -22.47 -8.33
N LEU A 191 -9.46 -21.81 -8.31
CA LEU A 191 -8.97 -20.85 -9.31
C LEU A 191 -7.66 -21.35 -9.90
N GLU A 192 -7.46 -21.17 -11.19
CA GLU A 192 -6.20 -21.49 -11.88
C GLU A 192 -5.30 -20.26 -11.97
N ILE A 193 -4.05 -20.38 -11.57
CA ILE A 193 -3.06 -19.32 -11.74
C ILE A 193 -2.69 -19.21 -13.22
N VAL A 194 -2.99 -18.06 -13.83
CA VAL A 194 -2.76 -17.81 -15.27
C VAL A 194 -1.73 -16.72 -15.54
N GLY A 195 -1.26 -16.03 -14.49
CA GLY A 195 -0.20 -15.04 -14.61
C GLY A 195 0.44 -14.70 -13.27
N VAL A 196 1.68 -14.24 -13.36
CA VAL A 196 2.47 -13.69 -12.25
C VAL A 196 2.78 -12.24 -12.58
N VAL A 197 2.54 -11.36 -11.63
CA VAL A 197 2.80 -9.93 -11.74
C VAL A 197 3.84 -9.48 -10.71
N GLY A 198 4.46 -8.36 -10.97
CA GLY A 198 5.42 -7.77 -10.04
C GLY A 198 4.79 -7.39 -8.70
N ASP A 199 5.63 -7.28 -7.70
CA ASP A 199 5.24 -6.88 -6.35
C ASP A 199 4.88 -5.40 -6.29
N VAL A 200 3.78 -5.06 -5.61
CA VAL A 200 3.33 -3.70 -5.32
C VAL A 200 3.08 -3.54 -3.83
N ARG A 201 3.41 -2.37 -3.29
CA ARG A 201 3.16 -2.01 -1.90
C ARG A 201 1.71 -1.55 -1.74
N GLU A 202 0.80 -2.51 -1.48
CA GLU A 202 -0.64 -2.25 -1.40
C GLU A 202 -1.05 -1.51 -0.11
N PHE A 203 -0.33 -1.74 1.01
CA PHE A 203 -0.72 -1.29 2.35
C PHE A 203 0.05 -0.05 2.85
N GLY A 204 0.91 0.50 2.01
CA GLY A 204 1.73 1.65 2.34
C GLY A 204 3.22 1.39 2.15
N LEU A 205 3.97 2.48 2.00
CA LEU A 205 5.40 2.42 1.65
C LEU A 205 6.28 1.83 2.76
N ARG A 206 5.77 1.70 3.99
CA ARG A 206 6.52 1.15 5.14
C ARG A 206 6.26 -0.32 5.38
N GLU A 207 5.20 -0.87 4.79
CA GLU A 207 4.84 -2.26 5.00
C GLU A 207 5.51 -3.16 3.97
N ASP A 208 5.80 -4.39 4.38
CA ASP A 208 6.31 -5.40 3.47
C ASP A 208 5.23 -5.83 2.49
N VAL A 209 5.67 -6.19 1.28
CA VAL A 209 4.76 -6.71 0.27
C VAL A 209 4.12 -8.00 0.76
N GLN A 210 2.80 -8.05 0.72
CA GLN A 210 2.02 -9.21 1.13
C GLN A 210 1.72 -10.12 -0.07
N PRO A 211 1.57 -11.44 0.14
CA PRO A 211 1.05 -12.34 -0.87
C PRO A 211 -0.33 -11.89 -1.35
N THR A 212 -0.44 -11.53 -2.62
CA THR A 212 -1.65 -10.94 -3.18
C THR A 212 -2.10 -11.69 -4.43
N GLY A 213 -3.40 -11.95 -4.49
CA GLY A 213 -4.10 -12.48 -5.65
C GLY A 213 -4.98 -11.42 -6.31
N TYR A 214 -5.06 -11.44 -7.63
CA TYR A 214 -5.88 -10.55 -8.44
C TYR A 214 -6.94 -11.38 -9.17
N LEU A 215 -8.20 -11.05 -8.93
CA LEU A 215 -9.36 -11.74 -9.51
C LEU A 215 -9.95 -10.88 -10.63
N PRO A 216 -10.56 -11.48 -11.67
CA PRO A 216 -11.29 -10.69 -12.64
C PRO A 216 -12.50 -10.01 -11.97
N LEU A 217 -12.70 -8.72 -12.25
CA LEU A 217 -13.87 -7.99 -11.81
C LEU A 217 -15.08 -8.46 -12.60
N SER A 218 -16.04 -9.05 -11.91
CA SER A 218 -17.26 -9.65 -12.48
C SER A 218 -18.49 -9.30 -11.64
#